data_b48749b0d0801ae3c7d55d067fd40d71
#
_entry.id   b48749b0d0801ae3c7d55d067fd40d71
#
_cell.length_a   1.000
_cell.length_b   1.000
_cell.length_c   1.000
_cell.angle_alpha   90.00
_cell.angle_beta   90.00
_cell.angle_gamma   90.00
#
_symmetry.space_group_name_H-M   'P 1'
#
loop_
_entity.id
_entity.type
_entity.pdbx_description
1 polymer ?
#
loop_
_entity_poly.entity_id
_entity_poly.type
_entity_poly.pdbx_seq_one_letter_code
_entity_poly.pdbx_strand_id
1 'polypeptide(L)'
;GDVYKRQAHVLDEELRRLPSPPAVNDPVPMAIRRAFLRLNQMYAEYVLRVHAEHTEPPHTGEMHGSQEVFWGWGSVTSPDMHLWQSGAMALLAYQQQHTLYVANIGQTVAVLSRAGGLVRVLGKQHDPLHRDETERIRAAEGWVSLRNYVNDKTPVARAFGHFHLTPVITACPSVHSIELTDADEFVIVANTELWKYLSYQMAVDI
;
A
#
# COMPACT_ATOMS: atom_id res chain seq x y z
N GLY A 1 -13.20 -10.35 -9.31
CA GLY A 1 -12.27 -10.58 -10.42
C GLY A 1 -11.71 -9.30 -11.06
N ASP A 2 -12.47 -8.20 -11.10
CA ASP A 2 -12.08 -7.01 -11.89
C ASP A 2 -11.02 -6.12 -11.21
N VAL A 3 -10.94 -6.13 -9.89
CA VAL A 3 -9.96 -5.31 -9.15
C VAL A 3 -8.52 -5.80 -9.44
N TYR A 4 -8.27 -7.10 -9.42
CA TYR A 4 -6.94 -7.65 -9.70
C TYR A 4 -6.49 -7.42 -11.15
N LYS A 5 -7.42 -7.49 -12.10
CA LYS A 5 -7.12 -7.20 -13.52
C LYS A 5 -6.73 -5.73 -13.72
N ARG A 6 -7.40 -4.81 -13.03
CA ARG A 6 -7.06 -3.38 -13.07
C ARG A 6 -5.69 -3.09 -12.45
N GLN A 7 -5.35 -3.75 -11.34
CA GLN A 7 -4.04 -3.59 -10.70
C GLN A 7 -2.90 -4.03 -11.63
N ALA A 8 -3.03 -5.20 -12.25
CA ALA A 8 -2.05 -5.69 -13.21
C ALA A 8 -1.94 -4.78 -14.44
N HIS A 9 -3.06 -4.26 -14.93
CA HIS A 9 -3.09 -3.34 -16.08
C HIS A 9 -2.38 -2.01 -15.78
N VAL A 10 -2.61 -1.40 -14.61
CA VAL A 10 -1.95 -0.13 -14.24
C VAL A 10 -0.44 -0.32 -14.12
N LEU A 11 0.02 -1.43 -13.54
CA LEU A 11 1.44 -1.72 -13.46
C LEU A 11 2.05 -1.92 -14.85
N ASP A 12 1.42 -2.73 -15.70
CA ASP A 12 1.86 -2.99 -17.07
C ASP A 12 1.93 -1.69 -17.89
N GLU A 13 0.92 -0.82 -17.76
CA GLU A 13 0.91 0.49 -18.42
C GLU A 13 2.07 1.39 -17.96
N GLU A 14 2.37 1.47 -16.66
CA GLU A 14 3.49 2.25 -16.15
C GLU A 14 4.85 1.66 -16.59
N LEU A 15 4.97 0.33 -16.64
CA LEU A 15 6.18 -0.33 -17.10
C LEU A 15 6.41 -0.15 -18.61
N ARG A 16 5.35 -0.20 -19.43
CA ARG A 16 5.44 0.03 -20.89
C ARG A 16 5.84 1.47 -21.25
N ARG A 17 5.62 2.43 -20.36
CA ARG A 17 6.04 3.83 -20.55
C ARG A 17 7.54 4.04 -20.32
N LEU A 18 8.25 3.00 -19.85
CA LEU A 18 9.69 3.10 -19.62
C LEU A 18 10.46 3.10 -20.95
N PRO A 19 11.51 3.92 -21.06
CA PRO A 19 12.40 3.87 -22.20
C PRO A 19 13.14 2.52 -22.25
N SER A 20 13.35 1.99 -23.45
CA SER A 20 14.21 0.82 -23.69
C SER A 20 15.42 1.26 -24.49
N PRO A 21 16.65 0.96 -24.06
CA PRO A 21 17.06 0.28 -22.83
C PRO A 21 16.98 1.20 -21.58
N PRO A 22 17.03 0.63 -20.35
CA PRO A 22 17.02 1.43 -19.14
C PRO A 22 18.21 2.38 -19.12
N ALA A 23 17.92 3.65 -18.78
CA ALA A 23 18.96 4.66 -18.59
C ALA A 23 19.84 4.32 -17.37
N VAL A 24 20.98 5.01 -17.23
CA VAL A 24 21.96 4.83 -16.14
C VAL A 24 21.33 4.84 -14.73
N ASN A 25 20.17 5.47 -14.57
CA ASN A 25 19.33 5.37 -13.38
C ASN A 25 18.16 4.43 -13.69
N ASP A 26 18.13 3.25 -13.10
CA ASP A 26 17.09 2.26 -13.28
C ASP A 26 15.67 2.89 -13.12
N PRO A 27 14.86 2.97 -14.18
CA PRO A 27 13.57 3.65 -14.15
C PRO A 27 12.46 2.77 -13.53
N VAL A 28 12.69 1.45 -13.39
CA VAL A 28 11.67 0.49 -12.90
C VAL A 28 11.18 0.82 -11.50
N PRO A 29 12.03 1.12 -10.49
CA PRO A 29 11.55 1.52 -9.17
C PRO A 29 10.64 2.74 -9.19
N MET A 30 10.90 3.71 -10.06
CA MET A 30 10.05 4.89 -10.20
C MET A 30 8.70 4.58 -10.83
N ALA A 31 8.67 3.70 -11.85
CA ALA A 31 7.43 3.25 -12.47
C ALA A 31 6.56 2.47 -11.46
N ILE A 32 7.17 1.58 -10.68
CA ILE A 32 6.47 0.83 -9.63
C ILE A 32 5.87 1.79 -8.59
N ARG A 33 6.63 2.79 -8.12
CA ARG A 33 6.09 3.80 -7.17
C ARG A 33 4.91 4.56 -7.76
N ARG A 34 5.01 5.01 -9.01
CA ARG A 34 3.90 5.68 -9.70
C ARG A 34 2.68 4.79 -9.82
N ALA A 35 2.87 3.51 -10.16
CA ALA A 35 1.77 2.55 -10.26
C ALA A 35 1.03 2.37 -8.93
N PHE A 36 1.75 2.24 -7.81
CA PHE A 36 1.14 2.15 -6.48
C PHE A 36 0.33 3.41 -6.13
N LEU A 37 0.91 4.59 -6.35
CA LEU A 37 0.22 5.85 -6.07
C LEU A 37 -1.02 6.04 -6.95
N ARG A 38 -0.92 5.69 -8.24
CA ARG A 38 -2.05 5.73 -9.17
C ARG A 38 -3.16 4.76 -8.79
N LEU A 39 -2.82 3.53 -8.38
CA LEU A 39 -3.79 2.56 -7.86
C LEU A 39 -4.52 3.09 -6.63
N ASN A 40 -3.81 3.72 -5.70
CA ASN A 40 -4.43 4.33 -4.52
C ASN A 40 -5.37 5.48 -4.90
N GLN A 41 -4.97 6.31 -5.85
CA GLN A 41 -5.83 7.37 -6.38
C GLN A 41 -7.09 6.81 -7.04
N MET A 42 -6.97 5.79 -7.90
CA MET A 42 -8.12 5.12 -8.52
C MET A 42 -9.07 4.51 -7.48
N TYR A 43 -8.51 3.99 -6.38
CA TYR A 43 -9.33 3.48 -5.28
C TYR A 43 -10.06 4.61 -4.55
N ALA A 44 -9.41 5.75 -4.30
CA ALA A 44 -10.06 6.93 -3.73
C ALA A 44 -11.22 7.44 -4.61
N GLU A 45 -10.99 7.56 -5.92
CA GLU A 45 -12.01 7.95 -6.89
C GLU A 45 -13.19 6.98 -6.90
N TYR A 46 -12.93 5.67 -6.80
CA TYR A 46 -13.98 4.65 -6.67
C TYR A 46 -14.82 4.84 -5.40
N VAL A 47 -14.16 5.01 -4.24
CA VAL A 47 -14.85 5.21 -2.95
C VAL A 47 -15.72 6.46 -2.96
N LEU A 48 -15.19 7.58 -3.51
CA LEU A 48 -15.95 8.83 -3.65
C LEU A 48 -17.16 8.68 -4.56
N ARG A 49 -17.05 7.93 -5.67
CA ARG A 49 -18.16 7.67 -6.57
C ARG A 49 -19.23 6.82 -5.90
N VAL A 50 -18.86 5.72 -5.22
CA VAL A 50 -19.79 4.88 -4.47
C VAL A 50 -20.53 5.71 -3.43
N HIS A 51 -19.83 6.59 -2.72
CA HIS A 51 -20.44 7.49 -1.74
C HIS A 51 -21.45 8.44 -2.41
N ALA A 52 -21.10 9.03 -3.55
CA ALA A 52 -22.00 9.93 -4.29
C ALA A 52 -23.27 9.23 -4.82
N GLU A 53 -23.17 7.94 -5.19
CA GLU A 53 -24.31 7.13 -5.67
C GLU A 53 -25.30 6.77 -4.53
N HIS A 54 -24.83 6.75 -3.28
CA HIS A 54 -25.65 6.40 -2.10
C HIS A 54 -26.14 7.62 -1.29
N THR A 55 -25.64 8.82 -1.58
CA THR A 55 -26.17 10.06 -1.02
C THR A 55 -27.27 10.59 -1.91
N GLU A 56 -28.54 10.40 -1.49
CA GLU A 56 -29.65 11.10 -2.13
C GLU A 56 -29.41 12.62 -2.06
N PRO A 57 -29.70 13.37 -3.15
CA PRO A 57 -29.67 14.82 -3.08
C PRO A 57 -30.61 15.28 -1.96
N PRO A 58 -30.23 16.29 -1.18
CA PRO A 58 -31.09 16.79 -0.11
C PRO A 58 -32.44 17.12 -0.72
N HIS A 59 -33.50 16.48 -0.20
CA HIS A 59 -34.88 16.81 -0.60
C HIS A 59 -35.01 18.32 -0.51
N THR A 60 -35.37 18.96 -1.60
CA THR A 60 -35.73 20.39 -1.67
C THR A 60 -37.06 20.59 -0.94
N GLY A 61 -37.05 20.38 0.37
CA GLY A 61 -38.10 20.80 1.28
C GLY A 61 -37.90 22.29 1.51
N GLU A 62 -38.97 23.06 1.29
CA GLU A 62 -39.02 24.50 1.46
C GLU A 62 -38.38 24.95 2.79
N MET A 63 -37.32 25.73 2.68
CA MET A 63 -36.68 26.34 3.81
C MET A 63 -37.54 27.43 4.41
N HIS A 64 -38.16 27.18 5.53
CA HIS A 64 -38.64 28.25 6.42
C HIS A 64 -37.65 28.42 7.56
N GLY A 65 -36.93 29.51 7.48
CA GLY A 65 -36.42 30.30 8.60
C GLY A 65 -35.15 29.81 9.31
N SER A 66 -34.17 30.72 9.28
CA SER A 66 -32.97 30.86 10.11
C SER A 66 -31.82 29.87 9.88
N GLN A 67 -30.92 30.40 9.22
CA GLN A 67 -29.51 30.30 8.96
C GLN A 67 -28.71 29.69 10.15
N GLU A 68 -28.39 28.42 10.03
CA GLU A 68 -27.12 27.86 10.51
C GLU A 68 -26.62 26.91 9.43
N VAL A 69 -25.59 27.36 8.69
CA VAL A 69 -24.82 26.49 7.79
C VAL A 69 -23.99 25.57 8.69
N PHE A 70 -24.65 24.53 9.18
CA PHE A 70 -23.97 23.42 9.81
C PHE A 70 -23.33 22.60 8.71
N TRP A 71 -22.01 22.72 8.55
CA TRP A 71 -21.22 21.71 7.89
C TRP A 71 -21.28 20.44 8.75
N GLY A 72 -22.47 19.90 8.87
CA GLY A 72 -22.72 18.62 9.54
C GLY A 72 -22.18 17.51 8.66
N TRP A 73 -21.09 16.93 9.08
CA TRP A 73 -20.83 15.54 8.78
C TRP A 73 -22.04 14.77 9.32
N GLY A 74 -22.98 14.46 8.44
CA GLY A 74 -24.19 13.72 8.79
C GLY A 74 -23.81 12.47 9.56
N SER A 75 -24.67 12.05 10.45
CA SER A 75 -24.52 10.87 11.31
C SER A 75 -23.99 9.68 10.50
N VAL A 76 -22.72 9.36 10.72
CA VAL A 76 -21.91 8.50 9.86
C VAL A 76 -22.12 7.06 10.30
N THR A 77 -23.21 6.48 9.83
CA THR A 77 -23.42 5.02 9.83
C THR A 77 -23.65 4.50 8.41
N SER A 78 -23.19 5.24 7.39
CA SER A 78 -23.31 4.76 6.02
C SER A 78 -22.26 3.66 5.73
N PRO A 79 -22.63 2.64 4.95
CA PRO A 79 -21.69 1.58 4.51
C PRO A 79 -20.40 2.12 3.88
N ASP A 80 -20.45 3.32 3.33
CA ASP A 80 -19.37 3.97 2.60
C ASP A 80 -18.22 4.43 3.50
N MET A 81 -18.49 4.71 4.79
CA MET A 81 -17.45 5.07 5.76
C MET A 81 -16.46 3.92 5.98
N HIS A 82 -16.94 2.68 5.92
CA HIS A 82 -16.06 1.52 6.03
C HIS A 82 -15.06 1.45 4.86
N LEU A 83 -15.50 1.79 3.64
CA LEU A 83 -14.61 1.86 2.48
C LEU A 83 -13.54 2.95 2.64
N TRP A 84 -13.93 4.13 3.16
CA TRP A 84 -13.03 5.25 3.42
C TRP A 84 -11.99 4.94 4.50
N GLN A 85 -12.35 4.12 5.47
CA GLN A 85 -11.48 3.68 6.56
C GLN A 85 -10.72 2.39 6.24
N SER A 86 -11.15 1.63 5.24
CA SER A 86 -10.52 0.39 4.85
C SER A 86 -9.14 0.62 4.25
N GLY A 87 -8.26 -0.34 4.48
CA GLY A 87 -6.92 -0.33 3.90
C GLY A 87 -6.44 -1.72 3.53
N ALA A 88 -5.45 -1.77 2.66
CA ALA A 88 -4.81 -3.02 2.25
C ALA A 88 -3.29 -2.85 2.18
N MET A 89 -2.59 -3.84 2.68
CA MET A 89 -1.16 -3.99 2.44
C MET A 89 -0.93 -4.68 1.09
N ALA A 90 0.21 -4.43 0.47
CA ALA A 90 0.56 -5.06 -0.79
C ALA A 90 2.05 -5.38 -0.87
N LEU A 91 2.35 -6.45 -1.59
CA LEU A 91 3.69 -6.80 -2.03
C LEU A 91 3.64 -7.21 -3.49
N LEU A 92 4.56 -6.64 -4.26
CA LEU A 92 4.80 -6.96 -5.66
C LEU A 92 6.19 -7.56 -5.79
N ALA A 93 6.32 -8.69 -6.46
CA ALA A 93 7.55 -9.23 -7.00
C ALA A 93 7.48 -9.14 -8.53
N TYR A 94 8.40 -8.40 -9.14
CA TYR A 94 8.47 -8.20 -10.59
C TYR A 94 9.86 -8.52 -11.08
N GLN A 95 9.97 -9.42 -12.04
CA GLN A 95 11.24 -9.79 -12.65
C GLN A 95 11.35 -9.21 -14.06
N GLN A 96 12.47 -8.55 -14.32
CA GLN A 96 12.86 -8.11 -15.65
C GLN A 96 14.27 -8.61 -15.95
N GLN A 97 14.40 -9.47 -16.96
CA GLN A 97 15.64 -10.16 -17.27
C GLN A 97 16.20 -10.90 -16.03
N HIS A 98 17.39 -10.53 -15.55
CA HIS A 98 18.03 -11.09 -14.36
C HIS A 98 17.80 -10.26 -13.09
N THR A 99 17.02 -9.19 -13.14
CA THR A 99 16.76 -8.34 -11.98
C THR A 99 15.37 -8.62 -11.42
N LEU A 100 15.31 -8.93 -10.14
CA LEU A 100 14.07 -9.04 -9.37
C LEU A 100 13.85 -7.74 -8.58
N TYR A 101 12.70 -7.13 -8.77
CA TYR A 101 12.23 -5.97 -8.02
C TYR A 101 11.18 -6.42 -7.03
N VAL A 102 11.35 -6.06 -5.77
CA VAL A 102 10.36 -6.29 -4.71
C VAL A 102 9.90 -4.95 -4.18
N ALA A 103 8.60 -4.70 -4.29
CA ALA A 103 7.98 -3.48 -3.80
C ALA A 103 6.89 -3.83 -2.79
N ASN A 104 6.89 -3.16 -1.65
CA ASN A 104 5.89 -3.44 -0.63
C ASN A 104 5.40 -2.19 0.09
N ILE A 105 4.18 -2.26 0.59
CA ILE A 105 3.57 -1.35 1.57
C ILE A 105 3.00 -2.16 2.73
N GLY A 106 3.16 -1.64 3.93
CA GLY A 106 2.73 -2.30 5.17
C GLY A 106 3.73 -3.36 5.65
N GLN A 107 3.23 -4.33 6.38
CA GLN A 107 4.02 -5.36 7.05
C GLN A 107 4.08 -6.65 6.22
N THR A 108 4.51 -6.53 4.97
CA THR A 108 4.71 -7.66 4.05
C THR A 108 6.19 -7.83 3.77
N VAL A 109 6.64 -9.06 3.56
CA VAL A 109 8.05 -9.39 3.29
C VAL A 109 8.13 -10.48 2.23
N ALA A 110 9.11 -10.37 1.34
CA ALA A 110 9.55 -11.45 0.46
C ALA A 110 10.87 -12.04 0.99
N VAL A 111 11.03 -13.33 0.82
CA VAL A 111 12.21 -14.08 1.21
C VAL A 111 12.71 -14.85 0.00
N LEU A 112 13.97 -14.66 -0.36
CA LEU A 112 14.66 -15.36 -1.45
C LEU A 112 15.44 -16.53 -0.85
N SER A 113 15.19 -17.74 -1.36
CA SER A 113 16.03 -18.92 -1.11
C SER A 113 17.19 -18.94 -2.08
N ARG A 114 18.36 -19.27 -1.56
CA ARG A 114 19.59 -19.49 -2.33
C ARG A 114 20.17 -20.85 -2.05
N ALA A 115 20.89 -21.37 -3.00
CA ALA A 115 21.59 -22.64 -2.91
C ALA A 115 22.30 -22.85 -1.57
N GLY A 116 22.09 -24.03 -0.97
CA GLY A 116 22.59 -24.34 0.37
C GLY A 116 21.67 -23.84 1.50
N GLY A 117 20.40 -23.53 1.21
CA GLY A 117 19.42 -23.10 2.21
C GLY A 117 19.66 -21.69 2.76
N LEU A 118 20.39 -20.85 2.03
CA LEU A 118 20.65 -19.48 2.45
C LEU A 118 19.43 -18.60 2.23
N VAL A 119 19.07 -17.85 3.26
CA VAL A 119 17.92 -16.93 3.26
C VAL A 119 18.36 -15.49 3.03
N ARG A 120 17.72 -14.81 2.07
CA ARG A 120 17.85 -13.37 1.88
C ARG A 120 16.51 -12.69 1.97
N VAL A 121 16.34 -11.79 2.93
CA VAL A 121 15.11 -11.00 3.10
C VAL A 121 15.10 -9.87 2.06
N LEU A 122 14.00 -9.77 1.32
CA LEU A 122 13.75 -8.76 0.31
C LEU A 122 12.57 -7.89 0.74
N GLY A 123 12.79 -6.58 0.77
CA GLY A 123 11.80 -5.62 1.22
C GLY A 123 12.03 -5.17 2.67
N LYS A 124 11.20 -4.25 3.09
CA LYS A 124 11.24 -3.64 4.41
C LYS A 124 9.84 -3.60 5.00
N GLN A 125 9.66 -4.16 6.18
CA GLN A 125 8.40 -3.97 6.91
C GLN A 125 8.24 -2.49 7.31
N HIS A 126 7.08 -1.93 7.03
CA HIS A 126 6.76 -0.56 7.40
C HIS A 126 6.06 -0.55 8.77
N ASP A 127 6.85 -0.85 9.80
CA ASP A 127 6.41 -0.77 11.18
C ASP A 127 6.44 0.70 11.65
N PRO A 128 5.36 1.25 12.24
CA PRO A 128 5.34 2.61 12.77
C PRO A 128 6.44 2.94 13.77
N LEU A 129 7.00 1.94 14.47
CA LEU A 129 8.11 2.12 15.42
C LEU A 129 9.48 2.23 14.72
N HIS A 130 9.61 1.87 13.46
CA HIS A 130 10.85 2.11 12.75
C HIS A 130 11.10 3.61 12.63
N ARG A 131 12.32 4.01 12.93
CA ARG A 131 12.71 5.42 13.04
C ARG A 131 12.30 6.25 11.83
N ASP A 132 12.55 5.78 10.63
CA ASP A 132 12.21 6.47 9.39
C ASP A 132 10.69 6.60 9.17
N GLU A 133 9.91 5.59 9.54
CA GLU A 133 8.44 5.68 9.49
C GLU A 133 7.92 6.63 10.59
N THR A 134 8.47 6.55 11.80
CA THR A 134 8.11 7.49 12.88
C THR A 134 8.42 8.94 12.48
N GLU A 135 9.59 9.21 11.89
CA GLU A 135 9.98 10.53 11.41
C GLU A 135 9.05 11.02 10.28
N ARG A 136 8.72 10.14 9.32
CA ARG A 136 7.79 10.44 8.23
C ARG A 136 6.37 10.75 8.75
N ILE A 137 5.87 9.93 9.69
CA ILE A 137 4.54 10.11 10.29
C ILE A 137 4.47 11.46 11.01
N ARG A 138 5.50 11.81 11.78
CA ARG A 138 5.57 13.11 12.46
C ARG A 138 5.65 14.29 11.48
N ALA A 139 6.41 14.14 10.41
CA ALA A 139 6.50 15.17 9.36
C ALA A 139 5.16 15.39 8.63
N ALA A 140 4.29 14.38 8.64
CA ALA A 140 2.92 14.45 8.14
C ALA A 140 1.88 14.84 9.22
N GLU A 141 2.35 15.42 10.34
CA GLU A 141 1.53 15.86 11.48
C GLU A 141 0.77 14.72 12.20
N GLY A 142 1.24 13.48 12.03
CA GLY A 142 0.74 12.32 12.73
C GLY A 142 1.59 11.97 13.96
N TRP A 143 1.16 10.94 14.67
CA TRP A 143 1.87 10.42 15.83
C TRP A 143 1.71 8.90 15.95
N VAL A 144 2.60 8.27 16.69
CA VAL A 144 2.57 6.83 16.99
C VAL A 144 2.34 6.66 18.49
N SER A 145 1.32 5.89 18.84
CA SER A 145 0.96 5.61 20.23
C SER A 145 1.87 4.55 20.86
N LEU A 146 1.80 4.44 22.20
CA LEU A 146 2.52 3.39 22.95
C LEU A 146 2.08 1.96 22.56
N ARG A 147 0.94 1.81 21.91
CA ARG A 147 0.43 0.53 21.36
C ARG A 147 0.90 0.25 19.95
N ASN A 148 1.82 1.05 19.40
CA ASN A 148 2.29 0.95 18.02
C ASN A 148 1.20 1.25 16.97
N TYR A 149 0.27 2.14 17.28
CA TYR A 149 -0.78 2.56 16.36
C TYR A 149 -0.53 3.99 15.86
N VAL A 150 -0.70 4.20 14.57
CA VAL A 150 -0.68 5.53 13.95
C VAL A 150 -2.00 6.24 14.27
N ASN A 151 -1.93 7.38 14.94
CA ASN A 151 -3.07 8.19 15.40
C ASN A 151 -4.13 7.37 16.19
N ASP A 152 -3.69 6.33 16.93
CA ASP A 152 -4.54 5.33 17.61
C ASP A 152 -5.58 4.62 16.70
N LYS A 153 -5.35 4.60 15.39
CA LYS A 153 -6.31 4.04 14.41
C LYS A 153 -5.83 2.74 13.76
N THR A 154 -4.57 2.66 13.37
CA THR A 154 -4.05 1.53 12.59
C THR A 154 -2.61 1.17 12.97
N PRO A 155 -2.25 -0.13 13.02
CA PRO A 155 -0.88 -0.56 13.29
C PRO A 155 0.04 -0.52 12.07
N VAL A 156 -0.43 -0.01 10.91
CA VAL A 156 0.36 0.05 9.69
C VAL A 156 0.77 1.49 9.36
N ALA A 157 2.02 1.67 8.94
CA ALA A 157 2.54 2.98 8.54
C ALA A 157 2.30 3.28 7.06
N ARG A 158 2.13 2.24 6.22
CA ARG A 158 1.85 2.36 4.78
C ARG A 158 0.82 1.35 4.34
N ALA A 159 -0.17 1.80 3.55
CA ALA A 159 -1.23 0.97 3.01
C ALA A 159 -1.88 1.65 1.80
N PHE A 160 -2.60 0.89 0.99
CA PHE A 160 -3.67 1.45 0.16
C PHE A 160 -4.86 1.80 1.04
N GLY A 161 -5.63 2.80 0.63
CA GLY A 161 -6.80 3.24 1.40
C GLY A 161 -6.43 4.01 2.66
N HIS A 162 -7.17 3.77 3.74
CA HIS A 162 -7.08 4.58 4.98
C HIS A 162 -7.15 6.08 4.70
N PHE A 163 -8.03 6.50 3.78
CA PHE A 163 -8.08 7.88 3.26
C PHE A 163 -8.32 8.92 4.35
N HIS A 164 -9.00 8.52 5.43
CA HIS A 164 -9.21 9.37 6.63
C HIS A 164 -7.91 9.69 7.38
N LEU A 165 -6.80 9.01 7.07
CA LEU A 165 -5.48 9.23 7.66
C LEU A 165 -4.45 9.79 6.66
N THR A 166 -4.89 10.22 5.49
CA THR A 166 -4.02 10.89 4.52
C THR A 166 -3.63 12.29 5.02
N PRO A 167 -2.37 12.72 4.91
CA PRO A 167 -1.21 12.06 4.29
C PRO A 167 -0.38 11.17 5.22
N VAL A 168 -0.82 10.96 6.47
CA VAL A 168 -0.05 10.22 7.49
C VAL A 168 0.19 8.77 7.08
N ILE A 169 -0.84 8.10 6.54
CA ILE A 169 -0.69 6.80 5.86
C ILE A 169 -0.48 7.06 4.37
N THR A 170 0.52 6.40 3.79
CA THR A 170 0.89 6.56 2.39
C THR A 170 0.91 5.22 1.65
N ALA A 171 0.54 5.25 0.38
CA ALA A 171 0.65 4.11 -0.53
C ALA A 171 2.01 4.08 -1.29
N CYS A 172 2.95 4.95 -0.95
CA CYS A 172 4.27 4.96 -1.57
C CYS A 172 5.09 3.75 -1.11
N PRO A 173 5.46 2.80 -2.01
CA PRO A 173 6.16 1.58 -1.60
C PRO A 173 7.65 1.83 -1.37
N SER A 174 8.26 1.00 -0.51
CA SER A 174 9.68 0.69 -0.60
C SER A 174 9.90 -0.22 -1.80
N VAL A 175 10.94 0.05 -2.58
CA VAL A 175 11.32 -0.79 -3.72
C VAL A 175 12.77 -1.21 -3.56
N HIS A 176 13.01 -2.51 -3.59
CA HIS A 176 14.32 -3.14 -3.56
C HIS A 176 14.54 -3.86 -4.88
N SER A 177 15.77 -3.83 -5.39
CA SER A 177 16.18 -4.61 -6.55
C SER A 177 17.35 -5.51 -6.20
N ILE A 178 17.36 -6.68 -6.80
CA ILE A 178 18.44 -7.65 -6.68
C ILE A 178 18.69 -8.29 -8.02
N GLU A 179 19.96 -8.42 -8.39
CA GLU A 179 20.37 -9.22 -9.55
C GLU A 179 20.34 -10.70 -9.17
N LEU A 180 19.54 -11.48 -9.92
CA LEU A 180 19.40 -12.92 -9.75
C LEU A 180 20.60 -13.64 -10.39
N THR A 181 21.02 -14.70 -9.72
CA THR A 181 22.09 -15.61 -10.13
C THR A 181 21.57 -17.04 -10.20
N ASP A 182 22.35 -17.95 -10.78
CA ASP A 182 21.99 -19.39 -10.81
C ASP A 182 21.93 -20.03 -9.43
N ALA A 183 22.40 -19.34 -8.39
CA ALA A 183 22.27 -19.79 -7.00
C ALA A 183 20.92 -19.40 -6.37
N ASP A 184 20.10 -18.59 -7.02
CA ASP A 184 18.79 -18.18 -6.51
C ASP A 184 17.74 -19.21 -6.97
N GLU A 185 16.97 -19.76 -6.01
CA GLU A 185 16.09 -20.92 -6.25
C GLU A 185 14.62 -20.49 -6.36
N PHE A 186 14.10 -19.85 -5.30
CA PHE A 186 12.69 -19.42 -5.26
C PHE A 186 12.48 -18.24 -4.32
N VAL A 187 11.33 -17.59 -4.45
CA VAL A 187 10.90 -16.48 -3.58
C VAL A 187 9.60 -16.83 -2.89
N ILE A 188 9.58 -16.66 -1.57
CA ILE A 188 8.38 -16.76 -0.75
C ILE A 188 7.87 -15.34 -0.47
N VAL A 189 6.61 -15.08 -0.80
CA VAL A 189 5.95 -13.80 -0.58
C VAL A 189 4.82 -13.99 0.43
N ALA A 190 4.88 -13.29 1.56
CA ALA A 190 3.85 -13.40 2.58
C ALA A 190 3.67 -12.13 3.41
N ASN A 191 2.54 -12.07 4.10
CA ASN A 191 2.25 -11.07 5.09
C ASN A 191 2.72 -11.51 6.49
N THR A 192 2.56 -10.63 7.47
CA THR A 192 2.95 -10.86 8.86
C THR A 192 2.29 -12.09 9.47
N GLU A 193 1.12 -12.51 9.01
CA GLU A 193 0.42 -13.66 9.61
C GLU A 193 1.21 -14.96 9.43
N LEU A 194 1.85 -15.16 8.27
CA LEU A 194 2.74 -16.30 8.08
C LEU A 194 4.00 -16.15 8.95
N TRP A 195 4.60 -14.98 8.93
CA TRP A 195 5.89 -14.73 9.60
C TRP A 195 5.82 -14.67 11.13
N LYS A 196 4.62 -14.65 11.72
CA LYS A 196 4.41 -14.86 13.16
C LYS A 196 4.67 -16.29 13.61
N TYR A 197 4.43 -17.25 12.73
CA TYR A 197 4.49 -18.68 13.05
C TYR A 197 5.70 -19.38 12.46
N LEU A 198 6.23 -18.88 11.35
CA LEU A 198 7.40 -19.43 10.67
C LEU A 198 8.54 -18.41 10.63
N SER A 199 9.74 -18.81 11.07
CA SER A 199 10.93 -18.03 10.77
C SER A 199 11.21 -18.09 9.26
N TYR A 200 11.93 -17.10 8.74
CA TYR A 200 12.30 -17.08 7.32
C TYR A 200 13.10 -18.32 6.93
N GLN A 201 13.99 -18.79 7.82
CA GLN A 201 14.77 -20.00 7.60
C GLN A 201 13.88 -21.24 7.55
N MET A 202 12.98 -21.44 8.53
CA MET A 202 12.05 -22.57 8.51
C MET A 202 11.19 -22.61 7.25
N ALA A 203 10.77 -21.45 6.74
CA ALA A 203 9.96 -21.40 5.53
C ALA A 203 10.74 -21.78 4.27
N VAL A 204 12.06 -21.63 4.27
CA VAL A 204 12.94 -22.06 3.16
C VAL A 204 13.32 -23.52 3.29
N ASP A 205 13.42 -24.05 4.51
CA ASP A 205 13.85 -25.44 4.78
C ASP A 205 12.75 -26.50 4.57
N ILE A 206 11.48 -26.09 4.39
CA ILE A 206 10.32 -26.95 4.09
C ILE A 206 10.27 -27.28 2.62
#